data_92f2f5559576f6ae87df7b20525dbdaa
#
_entry.id   92f2f5559576f6ae87df7b20525dbdaa
#
_cell.length_a   1.000
_cell.length_b   1.000
_cell.length_c   1.000
_cell.angle_alpha   90.00
_cell.angle_beta   90.00
_cell.angle_gamma   90.00
#
_symmetry.space_group_name_H-M   'P 1'
#
loop_
_entity.id
_entity.type
_entity.pdbx_description
1 polymer ?
#
loop_
_entity_poly.entity_id
_entity_poly.type
_entity_poly.pdbx_seq_one_letter_code
_entity_poly.pdbx_strand_id
1 'polypeptide(L)'
;GGAGFPTGMKWGFIPQGDNKEHYFVVNADESEPGTCKDTPLMMANPHVLIEGIIIGSYAIRANHAFIYIRGEVAHVISRVQQAIEDAYKAGYLGKNILGKGFDLELVLHVGAGAYICGEETALLDSLEGFRGQPRLRPPFPAIAGLYARPTIVNNVETVASVPSIIENGPEWFAAIGTEKSKGYTLYSLSGHVNNPGQFEAPLGITLREILELAGGIRDGHKLKFW
;
A
#
# COMPACT_ATOMS: atom_id res chain seq x y z
N GLY A 1 6.10 -0.22 -1.48
CA GLY A 1 5.82 -0.72 -2.78
C GLY A 1 5.74 0.32 -3.88
N GLY A 2 5.62 -0.17 -5.06
CA GLY A 2 5.48 0.67 -6.25
C GLY A 2 6.80 1.23 -6.76
N ALA A 3 6.71 2.39 -7.44
CA ALA A 3 7.82 2.97 -8.19
C ALA A 3 8.85 3.73 -7.33
N GLY A 4 8.79 3.64 -6.02
CA GLY A 4 9.72 4.33 -5.11
C GLY A 4 9.54 5.85 -5.05
N PHE A 5 8.39 6.37 -5.49
CA PHE A 5 8.11 7.80 -5.40
C PHE A 5 7.85 8.21 -3.92
N PRO A 6 8.46 9.29 -3.41
CA PRO A 6 8.31 9.69 -2.02
C PRO A 6 6.86 9.99 -1.65
N THR A 7 6.32 9.26 -0.68
CA THR A 7 4.91 9.32 -0.27
C THR A 7 4.51 10.71 0.22
N GLY A 8 5.34 11.35 1.05
CA GLY A 8 5.05 12.70 1.55
C GLY A 8 4.96 13.74 0.45
N MET A 9 5.82 13.65 -0.59
CA MET A 9 5.69 14.50 -1.78
C MET A 9 4.39 14.26 -2.52
N LYS A 10 4.00 12.97 -2.68
CA LYS A 10 2.75 12.59 -3.36
C LYS A 10 1.54 13.17 -2.65
N TRP A 11 1.50 13.10 -1.33
CA TRP A 11 0.42 13.70 -0.52
C TRP A 11 0.38 15.22 -0.63
N GLY A 12 1.55 15.85 -0.74
CA GLY A 12 1.68 17.30 -0.93
C GLY A 12 1.13 17.84 -2.27
N PHE A 13 0.86 16.97 -3.25
CA PHE A 13 0.25 17.38 -4.52
C PHE A 13 -1.27 17.57 -4.44
N ILE A 14 -1.91 17.13 -3.37
CA ILE A 14 -3.34 17.38 -3.16
C ILE A 14 -3.58 18.88 -3.00
N PRO A 15 -4.49 19.49 -3.78
CA PRO A 15 -4.79 20.90 -3.69
C PRO A 15 -5.28 21.29 -2.30
N GLN A 16 -4.76 22.40 -1.79
CA GLN A 16 -5.16 22.92 -0.48
C GLN A 16 -6.29 23.94 -0.66
N GLY A 17 -7.40 23.79 0.11
CA GLY A 17 -8.48 24.77 0.14
C GLY A 17 -9.36 24.85 -1.11
N ASP A 18 -9.40 23.78 -1.91
CA ASP A 18 -10.20 23.71 -3.14
C ASP A 18 -11.68 23.38 -2.90
N ASN A 19 -12.08 23.11 -1.65
CA ASN A 19 -13.45 22.73 -1.23
C ASN A 19 -14.02 21.53 -1.97
N LYS A 20 -13.16 20.64 -2.50
CA LYS A 20 -13.57 19.40 -3.16
C LYS A 20 -13.46 18.22 -2.20
N GLU A 21 -14.21 17.17 -2.48
CA GLU A 21 -13.94 15.87 -1.89
C GLU A 21 -12.58 15.35 -2.33
N HIS A 22 -11.84 14.79 -1.39
CA HIS A 22 -10.60 14.08 -1.64
C HIS A 22 -10.77 12.60 -1.34
N TYR A 23 -10.07 11.74 -2.06
CA TYR A 23 -10.12 10.30 -1.87
C TYR A 23 -8.74 9.74 -1.52
N PHE A 24 -8.74 8.80 -0.58
CA PHE A 24 -7.56 8.00 -0.26
C PHE A 24 -7.78 6.56 -0.70
N VAL A 25 -6.96 6.05 -1.60
CA VAL A 25 -7.11 4.71 -2.15
C VAL A 25 -5.87 3.88 -1.85
N VAL A 26 -6.08 2.72 -1.25
CA VAL A 26 -5.04 1.72 -1.05
C VAL A 26 -5.09 0.72 -2.19
N ASN A 27 -3.98 0.62 -2.90
CA ASN A 27 -3.77 -0.39 -3.91
C ASN A 27 -3.30 -1.69 -3.23
N ALA A 28 -4.24 -2.63 -3.09
CA ALA A 28 -4.02 -3.99 -2.61
C ALA A 28 -4.20 -5.03 -3.73
N ASP A 29 -4.09 -4.60 -4.99
CA ASP A 29 -4.05 -5.50 -6.14
C ASP A 29 -2.62 -6.01 -6.35
N GLU A 30 -2.26 -7.03 -5.58
CA GLU A 30 -0.96 -7.69 -5.65
C GLU A 30 -1.03 -8.84 -6.67
N SER A 31 -0.97 -8.49 -7.95
CA SER A 31 -1.18 -9.43 -9.06
C SER A 31 0.10 -9.82 -9.80
N GLU A 32 1.26 -9.22 -9.49
CA GLU A 32 2.54 -9.59 -10.09
C GLU A 32 2.97 -10.98 -9.61
N PRO A 33 3.18 -11.96 -10.52
CA PRO A 33 3.64 -13.29 -10.14
C PRO A 33 4.96 -13.27 -9.36
N GLY A 34 4.99 -13.98 -8.22
CA GLY A 34 6.14 -14.02 -7.33
C GLY A 34 6.18 -12.88 -6.29
N THR A 35 5.34 -11.86 -6.42
CA THR A 35 5.18 -10.81 -5.41
C THR A 35 4.15 -11.23 -4.37
N CYS A 36 4.54 -11.25 -3.09
CA CYS A 36 3.65 -11.58 -1.97
C CYS A 36 4.11 -10.89 -0.69
N LYS A 37 4.12 -9.57 -0.70
CA LYS A 37 4.51 -8.71 0.43
C LYS A 37 3.30 -8.06 1.12
N ASP A 38 2.25 -7.74 0.36
CA ASP A 38 1.06 -7.05 0.87
C ASP A 38 0.11 -8.02 1.57
N THR A 39 -0.06 -9.21 1.01
CA THR A 39 -0.87 -10.30 1.61
C THR A 39 -0.42 -10.66 3.03
N PRO A 40 0.88 -10.91 3.33
CA PRO A 40 1.32 -11.18 4.70
C PRO A 40 1.06 -10.02 5.66
N LEU A 41 1.24 -8.77 5.23
CA LEU A 41 0.95 -7.59 6.05
C LEU A 41 -0.53 -7.53 6.44
N MET A 42 -1.43 -7.69 5.46
CA MET A 42 -2.87 -7.69 5.69
C MET A 42 -3.34 -8.87 6.55
N MET A 43 -2.69 -10.02 6.47
CA MET A 43 -3.00 -11.20 7.28
C MET A 43 -2.48 -11.08 8.71
N ALA A 44 -1.25 -10.60 8.88
CA ALA A 44 -0.61 -10.53 10.19
C ALA A 44 -1.24 -9.42 11.06
N ASN A 45 -1.34 -8.21 10.54
CA ASN A 45 -1.89 -7.07 11.27
C ASN A 45 -2.64 -6.08 10.36
N PRO A 46 -3.89 -6.37 9.97
CA PRO A 46 -4.70 -5.47 9.15
C PRO A 46 -5.01 -4.13 9.84
N HIS A 47 -4.96 -4.06 11.18
CA HIS A 47 -5.23 -2.82 11.92
C HIS A 47 -4.15 -1.76 11.69
N VAL A 48 -2.88 -2.14 11.51
CA VAL A 48 -1.81 -1.21 11.15
C VAL A 48 -2.08 -0.56 9.80
N LEU A 49 -2.60 -1.32 8.83
CA LEU A 49 -3.02 -0.76 7.55
C LEU A 49 -4.17 0.25 7.72
N ILE A 50 -5.20 -0.09 8.50
CA ILE A 50 -6.33 0.80 8.77
C ILE A 50 -5.86 2.08 9.47
N GLU A 51 -4.99 1.98 10.46
CA GLU A 51 -4.39 3.13 11.13
C GLU A 51 -3.64 4.04 10.14
N GLY A 52 -2.81 3.45 9.26
CA GLY A 52 -2.13 4.19 8.19
C GLY A 52 -3.09 4.88 7.23
N ILE A 53 -4.24 4.26 6.93
CA ILE A 53 -5.31 4.86 6.11
C ILE A 53 -5.92 6.06 6.83
N ILE A 54 -6.22 5.95 8.12
CA ILE A 54 -6.78 7.04 8.91
C ILE A 54 -5.81 8.23 8.94
N ILE A 55 -4.54 7.99 9.22
CA ILE A 55 -3.48 9.03 9.24
C ILE A 55 -3.34 9.68 7.87
N GLY A 56 -3.24 8.89 6.80
CA GLY A 56 -3.12 9.39 5.43
C GLY A 56 -4.35 10.17 4.98
N SER A 57 -5.54 9.68 5.27
CA SER A 57 -6.79 10.36 4.97
C SER A 57 -6.91 11.69 5.70
N TYR A 58 -6.54 11.73 6.98
CA TYR A 58 -6.49 12.96 7.76
C TYR A 58 -5.51 13.98 7.15
N ALA A 59 -4.32 13.52 6.77
CA ALA A 59 -3.28 14.39 6.20
C ALA A 59 -3.70 15.05 4.89
N ILE A 60 -4.44 14.35 4.03
CA ILE A 60 -4.94 14.87 2.74
C ILE A 60 -6.38 15.38 2.81
N ARG A 61 -7.02 15.35 3.99
CA ARG A 61 -8.41 15.77 4.22
C ARG A 61 -9.41 14.96 3.39
N ALA A 62 -9.18 13.67 3.23
CA ALA A 62 -10.11 12.75 2.62
C ALA A 62 -11.11 12.23 3.67
N ASN A 63 -12.39 12.28 3.36
CA ASN A 63 -13.46 11.71 4.19
C ASN A 63 -13.91 10.33 3.67
N HIS A 64 -13.39 9.89 2.53
CA HIS A 64 -13.64 8.59 1.92
C HIS A 64 -12.34 7.91 1.55
N ALA A 65 -12.20 6.68 1.98
CA ALA A 65 -11.07 5.82 1.65
C ALA A 65 -11.54 4.47 1.10
N PHE A 66 -10.71 3.89 0.24
CA PHE A 66 -10.97 2.59 -0.37
C PHE A 66 -9.73 1.70 -0.24
N ILE A 67 -9.95 0.42 0.05
CA ILE A 67 -8.96 -0.63 -0.17
C ILE A 67 -9.41 -1.39 -1.40
N TYR A 68 -8.65 -1.31 -2.49
CA TYR A 68 -8.90 -2.10 -3.70
C TYR A 68 -8.06 -3.37 -3.63
N ILE A 69 -8.71 -4.51 -3.46
CA ILE A 69 -8.07 -5.81 -3.30
C ILE A 69 -8.46 -6.76 -4.43
N ARG A 70 -7.51 -7.56 -4.92
CA ARG A 70 -7.82 -8.58 -5.93
C ARG A 70 -8.77 -9.65 -5.38
N GLY A 71 -9.71 -10.13 -6.22
CA GLY A 71 -10.79 -11.02 -5.80
C GLY A 71 -10.36 -12.44 -5.41
N GLU A 72 -9.18 -12.89 -5.83
CA GLU A 72 -8.71 -14.27 -5.66
C GLU A 72 -8.27 -14.59 -4.22
N VAL A 73 -7.98 -13.57 -3.40
CA VAL A 73 -7.48 -13.76 -2.04
C VAL A 73 -8.61 -13.69 -0.99
N ALA A 74 -9.63 -14.55 -1.12
CA ALA A 74 -10.83 -14.51 -0.29
C ALA A 74 -10.57 -14.52 1.23
N HIS A 75 -9.55 -15.24 1.69
CA HIS A 75 -9.15 -15.30 3.10
C HIS A 75 -8.60 -13.95 3.60
N VAL A 76 -7.87 -13.21 2.76
CA VAL A 76 -7.36 -11.86 3.08
C VAL A 76 -8.53 -10.87 3.10
N ILE A 77 -9.43 -10.96 2.11
CA ILE A 77 -10.64 -10.14 2.04
C ILE A 77 -11.44 -10.25 3.34
N SER A 78 -11.73 -11.48 3.79
CA SER A 78 -12.46 -11.71 5.03
C SER A 78 -11.73 -11.15 6.26
N ARG A 79 -10.40 -11.28 6.31
CA ARG A 79 -9.57 -10.78 7.41
C ARG A 79 -9.60 -9.26 7.49
N VAL A 80 -9.43 -8.58 6.35
CA VAL A 80 -9.44 -7.11 6.27
C VAL A 80 -10.85 -6.57 6.53
N GLN A 81 -11.89 -7.21 5.99
CA GLN A 81 -13.27 -6.82 6.25
C GLN A 81 -13.62 -6.87 7.74
N GLN A 82 -13.22 -7.95 8.43
CA GLN A 82 -13.43 -8.06 9.87
C GLN A 82 -12.71 -6.94 10.64
N ALA A 83 -11.49 -6.61 10.26
CA ALA A 83 -10.74 -5.54 10.90
C ALA A 83 -11.37 -4.15 10.69
N ILE A 84 -11.93 -3.90 9.50
CA ILE A 84 -12.70 -2.67 9.22
C ILE A 84 -13.93 -2.60 10.12
N GLU A 85 -14.71 -3.68 10.25
CA GLU A 85 -15.88 -3.73 11.13
C GLU A 85 -15.50 -3.48 12.60
N ASP A 86 -14.39 -4.06 13.05
CA ASP A 86 -13.88 -3.85 14.40
C ASP A 86 -13.47 -2.41 14.64
N ALA A 87 -12.83 -1.76 13.64
CA ALA A 87 -12.46 -0.34 13.70
C ALA A 87 -13.71 0.57 13.77
N TYR A 88 -14.78 0.26 13.01
CA TYR A 88 -16.06 0.97 13.13
C TYR A 88 -16.68 0.80 14.53
N LYS A 89 -16.74 -0.44 15.04
CA LYS A 89 -17.27 -0.73 16.38
C LYS A 89 -16.49 0.00 17.49
N ALA A 90 -15.18 0.14 17.32
CA ALA A 90 -14.30 0.83 18.27
C ALA A 90 -14.32 2.37 18.13
N GLY A 91 -15.01 2.93 17.12
CA GLY A 91 -15.09 4.36 16.88
C GLY A 91 -13.84 4.98 16.23
N TYR A 92 -13.04 4.16 15.60
CA TYR A 92 -11.87 4.62 14.81
C TYR A 92 -12.21 4.90 13.34
N LEU A 93 -13.39 4.51 12.90
CA LEU A 93 -13.96 4.85 11.59
C LEU A 93 -15.38 5.39 11.77
N GLY A 94 -15.91 6.05 10.74
CA GLY A 94 -17.24 6.66 10.72
C GLY A 94 -17.20 8.14 11.08
N LYS A 95 -18.13 8.56 11.94
CA LYS A 95 -18.33 9.99 12.28
C LYS A 95 -17.54 10.40 13.52
N ASN A 96 -17.00 11.63 13.50
CA ASN A 96 -16.37 12.28 14.63
C ASN A 96 -15.33 11.41 15.35
N ILE A 97 -14.43 10.83 14.58
CA ILE A 97 -13.39 9.89 15.06
C ILE A 97 -12.66 10.50 16.26
N LEU A 98 -12.58 9.76 17.36
CA LEU A 98 -11.98 10.17 18.63
C LEU A 98 -12.48 11.53 19.18
N GLY A 99 -13.66 11.98 18.76
CA GLY A 99 -14.20 13.28 19.17
C GLY A 99 -13.46 14.50 18.59
N LYS A 100 -12.73 14.30 17.48
CA LYS A 100 -11.89 15.35 16.87
C LYS A 100 -12.52 16.04 15.67
N GLY A 101 -13.79 15.78 15.36
CA GLY A 101 -14.48 16.39 14.21
C GLY A 101 -14.02 15.86 12.86
N PHE A 102 -13.34 14.75 12.81
CA PHE A 102 -12.93 14.08 11.57
C PHE A 102 -13.84 12.90 11.27
N ASP A 103 -14.34 12.84 10.05
CA ASP A 103 -15.17 11.75 9.54
C ASP A 103 -14.38 10.97 8.50
N LEU A 104 -14.44 9.64 8.53
CA LEU A 104 -13.85 8.77 7.52
C LEU A 104 -14.69 7.53 7.27
N GLU A 105 -15.16 7.38 6.05
CA GLU A 105 -15.75 6.14 5.56
C GLU A 105 -14.69 5.31 4.82
N LEU A 106 -14.54 4.05 5.24
CA LEU A 106 -13.59 3.11 4.62
C LEU A 106 -14.35 1.95 3.98
N VAL A 107 -14.14 1.76 2.68
CA VAL A 107 -14.78 0.70 1.90
C VAL A 107 -13.74 -0.29 1.38
N LEU A 108 -13.98 -1.58 1.57
CA LEU A 108 -13.22 -2.65 0.93
C LEU A 108 -13.88 -2.96 -0.42
N HIS A 109 -13.18 -2.66 -1.51
CA HIS A 109 -13.61 -2.98 -2.86
C HIS A 109 -12.87 -4.21 -3.40
N VAL A 110 -13.65 -5.21 -3.83
CA VAL A 110 -13.10 -6.45 -4.37
C VAL A 110 -13.03 -6.37 -5.89
N GLY A 111 -11.83 -6.43 -6.44
CA GLY A 111 -11.59 -6.42 -7.87
C GLY A 111 -11.98 -7.74 -8.55
N ALA A 112 -12.15 -7.71 -9.87
CA ALA A 112 -12.57 -8.84 -10.69
C ALA A 112 -11.40 -9.67 -11.28
N GLY A 113 -10.18 -9.56 -10.75
CA GLY A 113 -9.03 -10.38 -11.13
C GLY A 113 -8.24 -9.90 -12.35
N ALA A 114 -8.34 -8.64 -12.72
CA ALA A 114 -7.55 -8.10 -13.82
C ALA A 114 -6.21 -7.54 -13.34
N TYR A 115 -5.08 -8.11 -13.78
CA TYR A 115 -3.71 -7.66 -13.45
C TYR A 115 -3.51 -6.15 -13.66
N ILE A 116 -4.07 -5.60 -14.75
CA ILE A 116 -3.92 -4.19 -15.07
C ILE A 116 -4.52 -3.24 -14.02
N CYS A 117 -5.44 -3.72 -13.18
CA CYS A 117 -6.01 -2.94 -12.08
C CYS A 117 -5.02 -2.69 -10.93
N GLY A 118 -3.82 -3.25 -10.97
CA GLY A 118 -2.67 -2.83 -10.18
C GLY A 118 -2.03 -1.52 -10.62
N GLU A 119 -2.26 -1.07 -11.86
CA GLU A 119 -1.90 0.28 -12.31
C GLU A 119 -2.89 1.30 -11.74
N GLU A 120 -2.38 2.41 -11.16
CA GLU A 120 -3.20 3.31 -10.33
C GLU A 120 -4.42 3.90 -11.05
N THR A 121 -4.34 4.20 -12.35
CA THR A 121 -5.46 4.80 -13.10
C THR A 121 -6.45 3.76 -13.61
N ALA A 122 -5.99 2.56 -13.96
CA ALA A 122 -6.86 1.43 -14.27
C ALA A 122 -7.64 0.96 -13.04
N LEU A 123 -7.01 0.99 -11.86
CA LEU A 123 -7.65 0.75 -10.59
C LEU A 123 -8.80 1.75 -10.35
N LEU A 124 -8.57 3.04 -10.63
CA LEU A 124 -9.61 4.07 -10.48
C LEU A 124 -10.79 3.84 -11.43
N ASP A 125 -10.54 3.49 -12.70
CA ASP A 125 -11.60 3.14 -13.65
C ASP A 125 -12.42 1.95 -13.14
N SER A 126 -11.76 0.90 -12.65
CA SER A 126 -12.45 -0.26 -12.08
C SER A 126 -13.27 0.10 -10.85
N LEU A 127 -12.73 0.95 -9.97
CA LEU A 127 -13.44 1.41 -8.77
C LEU A 127 -14.68 2.26 -9.12
N GLU A 128 -14.65 3.00 -10.23
CA GLU A 128 -15.77 3.74 -10.78
C GLU A 128 -16.81 2.85 -11.50
N GLY A 129 -16.56 1.53 -11.59
CA GLY A 129 -17.45 0.56 -12.24
C GLY A 129 -17.24 0.42 -13.75
N PHE A 130 -16.16 0.98 -14.28
CA PHE A 130 -15.78 0.82 -15.68
C PHE A 130 -14.81 -0.36 -15.87
N ARG A 131 -14.57 -0.71 -17.13
CA ARG A 131 -13.49 -1.63 -17.46
C ARG A 131 -12.15 -0.97 -17.08
N GLY A 132 -11.33 -1.65 -16.28
CA GLY A 132 -10.04 -1.15 -15.86
C GLY A 132 -9.11 -0.92 -17.04
N GLN A 133 -8.91 0.34 -17.38
CA GLN A 133 -7.98 0.78 -18.43
C GLN A 133 -7.15 1.96 -17.94
N PRO A 134 -5.82 1.99 -18.19
CA PRO A 134 -5.00 3.13 -17.83
C PRO A 134 -5.48 4.42 -18.48
N ARG A 135 -5.52 5.50 -17.71
CA ARG A 135 -5.85 6.84 -18.19
C ARG A 135 -4.60 7.55 -18.73
N LEU A 136 -4.80 8.43 -19.69
CA LEU A 136 -3.74 9.34 -20.13
C LEU A 136 -3.41 10.35 -19.02
N ARG A 137 -2.14 10.65 -18.86
CA ARG A 137 -1.64 11.68 -17.94
C ARG A 137 -0.90 12.77 -18.72
N PRO A 138 -1.05 14.08 -18.38
CA PRO A 138 -1.94 14.66 -17.39
C PRO A 138 -3.44 14.56 -17.76
N PRO A 139 -4.40 14.67 -16.78
CA PRO A 139 -4.17 15.00 -15.38
C PRO A 139 -3.68 13.80 -14.54
N PHE A 140 -2.90 14.08 -13.50
CA PHE A 140 -2.52 13.08 -12.50
C PHE A 140 -3.64 12.89 -11.47
N PRO A 141 -3.74 11.70 -10.82
CA PRO A 141 -4.79 11.42 -9.84
C PRO A 141 -4.89 12.43 -8.70
N ALA A 142 -3.78 13.01 -8.24
CA ALA A 142 -3.79 14.06 -7.22
C ALA A 142 -4.59 15.31 -7.62
N ILE A 143 -4.82 15.52 -8.90
CA ILE A 143 -5.63 16.63 -9.43
C ILE A 143 -7.01 16.16 -9.87
N ALA A 144 -7.09 15.02 -10.58
CA ALA A 144 -8.32 14.44 -11.10
C ALA A 144 -8.22 12.92 -11.17
N GLY A 145 -8.49 12.25 -10.05
CA GLY A 145 -8.49 10.80 -9.90
C GLY A 145 -9.90 10.21 -9.85
N LEU A 146 -10.27 9.60 -8.75
CA LEU A 146 -11.58 8.95 -8.54
C LEU A 146 -12.70 9.99 -8.68
N TYR A 147 -13.69 9.70 -9.52
CA TYR A 147 -14.81 10.60 -9.86
C TYR A 147 -14.34 12.01 -10.24
N ALA A 148 -13.20 12.10 -10.94
CA ALA A 148 -12.56 13.36 -11.31
C ALA A 148 -12.24 14.29 -10.12
N ARG A 149 -12.03 13.72 -8.93
CA ARG A 149 -11.65 14.43 -7.70
C ARG A 149 -10.19 14.15 -7.32
N PRO A 150 -9.56 15.05 -6.55
CA PRO A 150 -8.20 14.82 -6.05
C PRO A 150 -8.11 13.50 -5.29
N THR A 151 -7.19 12.63 -5.70
CA THR A 151 -7.07 11.27 -5.17
C THR A 151 -5.61 10.90 -4.96
N ILE A 152 -5.32 10.31 -3.81
CA ILE A 152 -4.05 9.63 -3.56
C ILE A 152 -4.25 8.13 -3.68
N VAL A 153 -3.41 7.47 -4.47
CA VAL A 153 -3.33 6.01 -4.54
C VAL A 153 -1.99 5.58 -3.96
N ASN A 154 -1.99 4.79 -2.90
CA ASN A 154 -0.78 4.23 -2.28
C ASN A 154 -0.87 2.70 -2.15
N ASN A 155 0.28 2.03 -2.20
CA ASN A 155 0.36 0.58 -1.96
C ASN A 155 0.19 0.25 -0.47
N VAL A 156 -0.25 -0.98 -0.16
CA VAL A 156 -0.43 -1.51 1.20
C VAL A 156 0.81 -1.35 2.06
N GLU A 157 1.97 -1.80 1.59
CA GLU A 157 3.23 -1.74 2.35
C GLU A 157 3.60 -0.30 2.73
N THR A 158 3.42 0.64 1.79
CA THR A 158 3.64 2.06 2.03
C THR A 158 2.75 2.60 3.14
N VAL A 159 1.46 2.28 3.11
CA VAL A 159 0.48 2.78 4.08
C VAL A 159 0.67 2.12 5.45
N ALA A 160 0.95 0.81 5.48
CA ALA A 160 1.22 0.08 6.72
C ALA A 160 2.49 0.54 7.44
N SER A 161 3.43 1.20 6.75
CA SER A 161 4.63 1.77 7.37
C SER A 161 4.38 3.11 8.06
N VAL A 162 3.30 3.82 7.73
CA VAL A 162 3.03 5.18 8.24
C VAL A 162 2.89 5.25 9.75
N PRO A 163 2.14 4.36 10.45
CA PRO A 163 2.02 4.42 11.90
C PRO A 163 3.37 4.34 12.61
N SER A 164 4.22 3.39 12.22
CA SER A 164 5.56 3.24 12.82
C SER A 164 6.44 4.46 12.59
N ILE A 165 6.32 5.13 11.43
CA ILE A 165 7.07 6.37 11.15
C ILE A 165 6.58 7.50 12.06
N ILE A 166 5.27 7.62 12.29
CA ILE A 166 4.71 8.64 13.18
C ILE A 166 5.12 8.37 14.64
N GLU A 167 5.08 7.12 15.07
CA GLU A 167 5.45 6.71 16.43
C GLU A 167 6.93 6.93 16.75
N ASN A 168 7.83 6.51 15.85
CA ASN A 168 9.28 6.51 16.09
C ASN A 168 9.99 7.76 15.54
N GLY A 169 9.30 8.55 14.73
CA GLY A 169 9.83 9.77 14.12
C GLY A 169 10.49 9.57 12.75
N PRO A 170 10.59 10.64 11.96
CA PRO A 170 11.11 10.58 10.59
C PRO A 170 12.61 10.23 10.55
N GLU A 171 13.39 10.61 11.56
CA GLU A 171 14.82 10.31 11.66
C GLU A 171 15.07 8.82 11.81
N TRP A 172 14.24 8.13 12.59
CA TRP A 172 14.29 6.68 12.72
C TRP A 172 14.18 5.98 11.37
N PHE A 173 13.15 6.33 10.59
CA PHE A 173 12.96 5.74 9.26
C PHE A 173 14.06 6.15 8.28
N ALA A 174 14.51 7.39 8.33
CA ALA A 174 15.56 7.92 7.47
C ALA A 174 16.95 7.31 7.74
N ALA A 175 17.16 6.74 8.92
CA ALA A 175 18.38 6.01 9.27
C ALA A 175 18.45 4.60 8.66
N ILE A 176 17.32 4.06 8.19
CA ILE A 176 17.22 2.75 7.55
C ILE A 176 17.42 2.93 6.03
N GLY A 177 18.19 2.03 5.41
CA GLY A 177 18.42 2.07 3.97
C GLY A 177 19.64 2.89 3.57
N THR A 178 19.57 3.52 2.39
CA THR A 178 20.66 4.35 1.85
C THR A 178 20.31 5.83 1.91
N GLU A 179 21.29 6.70 1.61
CA GLU A 179 21.09 8.14 1.54
C GLU A 179 19.92 8.54 0.61
N LYS A 180 19.79 7.85 -0.54
CA LYS A 180 18.77 8.16 -1.57
C LYS A 180 17.53 7.28 -1.52
N SER A 181 17.60 6.13 -0.86
CA SER A 181 16.48 5.17 -0.73
C SER A 181 16.33 4.78 0.72
N LYS A 182 15.46 5.52 1.42
CA LYS A 182 15.20 5.35 2.85
C LYS A 182 14.18 4.25 3.10
N GLY A 183 14.33 3.59 4.25
CA GLY A 183 13.40 2.60 4.74
C GLY A 183 13.77 1.17 4.37
N TYR A 184 12.82 0.29 4.54
CA TYR A 184 12.90 -1.15 4.30
C TYR A 184 11.76 -1.62 3.40
N THR A 185 11.87 -2.84 2.91
CA THR A 185 10.81 -3.51 2.15
C THR A 185 10.89 -5.02 2.32
N LEU A 186 9.82 -5.72 1.98
CA LEU A 186 9.80 -7.17 1.90
C LEU A 186 10.28 -7.64 0.53
N TYR A 187 11.29 -8.49 0.53
CA TYR A 187 11.84 -9.14 -0.66
C TYR A 187 11.35 -10.57 -0.76
N SER A 188 10.77 -10.95 -1.89
CA SER A 188 10.36 -12.32 -2.17
C SER A 188 11.45 -13.04 -2.94
N LEU A 189 12.05 -14.08 -2.35
CA LEU A 189 13.08 -14.90 -2.96
C LEU A 189 12.54 -16.29 -3.29
N SER A 190 12.81 -16.74 -4.50
CA SER A 190 12.42 -18.08 -4.98
C SER A 190 13.49 -18.67 -5.89
N GLY A 191 13.29 -19.91 -6.35
CA GLY A 191 14.20 -20.60 -7.25
C GLY A 191 15.25 -21.44 -6.51
N HIS A 192 16.51 -21.41 -6.97
CA HIS A 192 17.59 -22.25 -6.48
C HIS A 192 18.28 -21.71 -5.23
N VAL A 193 17.50 -21.24 -4.25
CA VAL A 193 17.99 -20.86 -2.92
C VAL A 193 17.62 -21.96 -1.89
N ASN A 194 18.36 -22.02 -0.78
CA ASN A 194 18.14 -23.02 0.25
C ASN A 194 16.81 -22.81 0.97
N ASN A 195 16.51 -21.54 1.35
CA ASN A 195 15.30 -21.17 2.06
C ASN A 195 14.52 -20.12 1.24
N PRO A 196 13.69 -20.55 0.27
CA PRO A 196 12.83 -19.60 -0.43
C PRO A 196 11.80 -19.02 0.54
N GLY A 197 11.49 -17.72 0.38
CA GLY A 197 10.55 -17.05 1.27
C GLY A 197 10.59 -15.54 1.14
N GLN A 198 10.09 -14.88 2.17
CA GLN A 198 10.06 -13.43 2.27
C GLN A 198 10.99 -12.93 3.35
N PHE A 199 11.74 -11.90 3.02
CA PHE A 199 12.75 -11.31 3.89
C PHE A 199 12.56 -9.81 3.96
N GLU A 200 12.34 -9.31 5.17
CA GLU A 200 12.39 -7.87 5.40
C GLU A 200 13.85 -7.42 5.48
N ALA A 201 14.19 -6.43 4.66
CA ALA A 201 15.53 -5.89 4.66
C ALA A 201 15.53 -4.39 4.26
N PRO A 202 16.58 -3.64 4.67
CA PRO A 202 16.69 -2.23 4.30
C PRO A 202 16.84 -2.06 2.78
N LEU A 203 16.33 -0.97 2.25
CA LEU A 203 16.56 -0.57 0.87
C LEU A 203 18.05 -0.36 0.65
N GLY A 204 18.56 -0.91 -0.47
CA GLY A 204 20.00 -0.90 -0.79
C GLY A 204 20.77 -2.16 -0.37
N ILE A 205 20.10 -3.13 0.28
CA ILE A 205 20.69 -4.47 0.47
C ILE A 205 21.16 -5.03 -0.87
N THR A 206 22.32 -5.63 -0.89
CA THR A 206 22.86 -6.24 -2.11
C THR A 206 22.23 -7.61 -2.39
N LEU A 207 22.23 -8.03 -3.66
CA LEU A 207 21.79 -9.38 -4.02
C LEU A 207 22.56 -10.47 -3.23
N ARG A 208 23.83 -10.27 -2.94
CA ARG A 208 24.64 -11.22 -2.17
C ARG A 208 24.11 -11.37 -0.75
N GLU A 209 23.92 -10.26 -0.07
CA GLU A 209 23.41 -10.25 1.31
C GLU A 209 22.02 -10.86 1.41
N ILE A 210 21.13 -10.55 0.46
CA ILE A 210 19.77 -11.12 0.53
C ILE A 210 19.75 -12.62 0.18
N LEU A 211 20.67 -13.11 -0.66
CA LEU A 211 20.86 -14.54 -0.88
C LEU A 211 21.42 -15.24 0.36
N GLU A 212 22.30 -14.58 1.13
CA GLU A 212 22.79 -15.09 2.41
C GLU A 212 21.66 -15.25 3.44
N LEU A 213 20.72 -14.30 3.52
CA LEU A 213 19.50 -14.43 4.33
C LEU A 213 18.69 -15.68 3.95
N ALA A 214 18.64 -16.02 2.67
CA ALA A 214 17.99 -17.22 2.16
C ALA A 214 18.84 -18.49 2.31
N GLY A 215 19.91 -18.47 3.08
CA GLY A 215 20.80 -19.63 3.29
C GLY A 215 21.70 -19.96 2.10
N GLY A 216 21.86 -19.03 1.15
CA GLY A 216 22.68 -19.20 -0.05
C GLY A 216 22.00 -19.98 -1.18
N ILE A 217 22.78 -20.21 -2.23
CA ILE A 217 22.40 -21.04 -3.37
C ILE A 217 22.45 -22.51 -2.96
N ARG A 218 21.55 -23.34 -3.46
CA ARG A 218 21.50 -24.78 -3.21
C ARG A 218 22.82 -25.46 -3.56
N ASP A 219 23.23 -26.43 -2.75
CA ASP A 219 24.45 -27.19 -2.92
C ASP A 219 24.61 -27.77 -4.34
N GLY A 220 25.84 -27.66 -4.88
CA GLY A 220 26.16 -28.11 -6.23
C GLY A 220 25.81 -27.08 -7.33
N HIS A 221 25.20 -25.95 -6.99
CA HIS A 221 24.83 -24.90 -7.93
C HIS A 221 25.61 -23.61 -7.74
N LYS A 222 25.69 -22.81 -8.79
CA LYS A 222 26.25 -21.45 -8.76
C LYS A 222 25.21 -20.48 -9.31
N LEU A 223 25.17 -19.26 -8.74
CA LEU A 223 24.34 -18.20 -9.30
C LEU A 223 24.74 -17.93 -10.75
N LYS A 224 23.78 -18.01 -11.64
CA LYS A 224 23.95 -17.73 -13.07
C LYS A 224 23.25 -16.44 -13.50
N PHE A 225 22.05 -16.26 -13.03
CA PHE A 225 21.22 -15.07 -13.29
C PHE A 225 20.16 -14.91 -12.19
N TRP A 226 19.58 -13.78 -12.14
CA TRP A 226 18.50 -13.41 -11.23
C TRP A 226 17.54 -12.44 -11.93
#